data_bf826049fa8134a1decadde9d1bf515a
#
_entry.id   bf826049fa8134a1decadde9d1bf515a
#
_cell.length_a   1.000
_cell.length_b   1.000
_cell.length_c   1.000
_cell.angle_alpha   90.00
_cell.angle_beta   90.00
_cell.angle_gamma   90.00
#
_symmetry.space_group_name_H-M   'P 1'
#
loop_
_entity.id
_entity.type
_entity.pdbx_description
1 polymer ?
#
loop_
_entity_poly.entity_id
_entity_poly.type
_entity_poly.pdbx_seq_one_letter_code
_entity_poly.pdbx_strand_id
1 'polypeptide(L)'
;MLFTLGCKVEEVVDVTEDSQEFLSTSFTFKDVKIKGDTLIANVQYSGGCGDHKFEIKQNGFLMKSLPPKQPIQIIHLSTVDQCRSLINEDLKFDISSFRGTPHGITVLLLKNWTSDIIYSY
;
A
#
# COMPACT_ATOMS: atom_id res chain seq x y z
N MET A 1 -25.95 8.34 42.22
CA MET A 1 -25.76 8.23 41.48
C MET A 1 -25.46 8.34 40.48
N LEU A 2 -25.21 8.42 40.63
CA LEU A 2 -24.90 8.33 39.65
C LEU A 2 -24.39 8.41 38.64
N PHE A 3 -24.14 8.32 38.75
CA PHE A 3 -23.60 8.08 37.74
C PHE A 3 -23.37 8.20 36.74
N THR A 4 -23.39 8.25 37.00
CA THR A 4 -23.14 8.19 35.98
C THR A 4 -22.65 8.34 34.97
N LEU A 5 -22.60 8.44 35.48
CA LEU A 5 -22.16 8.52 34.51
C LEU A 5 -21.61 8.58 33.63
N GLY A 6 -21.54 8.54 33.89
CA GLY A 6 -21.03 8.44 32.99
C GLY A 6 -20.57 8.42 32.10
N CYS A 7 -20.44 8.19 32.25
CA CYS A 7 -20.02 8.00 31.30
C CYS A 7 -19.70 8.16 30.32
N LYS A 8 -19.63 8.25 30.44
CA LYS A 8 -19.35 8.28 29.45
C LYS A 8 -18.79 8.62 28.65
N VAL A 9 -18.56 8.69 29.16
CA VAL A 9 -18.05 8.95 28.37
C VAL A 9 -17.39 8.93 27.60
N GLU A 10 -17.18 8.73 27.78
CA GLU A 10 -16.64 8.60 27.05
C GLU A 10 -16.31 8.61 26.05
N GLU A 11 -16.28 8.47 26.27
CA GLU A 11 -16.09 8.42 25.34
C GLU A 11 -15.71 8.81 24.41
N VAL A 12 -15.60 8.86 24.63
CA VAL A 12 -15.36 9.25 23.77
C VAL A 12 -14.71 9.66 23.04
N VAL A 13 -14.44 9.69 23.27
CA VAL A 13 -13.88 10.03 22.66
C VAL A 13 -13.24 10.13 21.87
N ASP A 14 -13.07 9.88 22.07
CA ASP A 14 -12.52 9.93 21.36
C ASP A 14 -11.94 10.09 20.48
N VAL A 15 -11.87 10.03 20.61
CA VAL A 15 -11.48 10.15 19.88
C VAL A 15 -11.07 10.56 19.02
N THR A 16 -11.08 10.77 19.09
CA THR A 16 -10.96 11.07 18.42
C THR A 16 -10.61 11.63 17.64
N GLU A 17 -10.73 11.73 17.72
CA GLU A 17 -10.36 12.25 17.19
C GLU A 17 -9.67 13.07 16.47
N ASP A 18 -10.02 13.85 16.31
CA ASP A 18 -8.99 14.73 15.87
C ASP A 18 -7.91 14.04 15.06
N SER A 19 -7.97 12.80 15.02
CA SER A 19 -7.08 12.05 14.17
C SER A 19 -7.41 12.34 12.71
N GLN A 20 -6.37 12.50 11.90
CA GLN A 20 -6.53 12.74 10.49
C GLN A 20 -7.00 11.48 9.80
N GLU A 21 -7.93 11.63 8.90
CA GLU A 21 -8.48 10.52 8.14
C GLU A 21 -7.66 10.32 6.87
N PHE A 22 -7.21 9.09 6.64
CA PHE A 22 -6.49 8.73 5.43
C PHE A 22 -7.48 8.18 4.41
N LEU A 23 -7.45 8.75 3.22
CA LEU A 23 -8.34 8.38 2.14
C LEU A 23 -7.54 7.83 0.97
N SER A 24 -8.12 6.89 0.26
CA SER A 24 -7.51 6.33 -0.94
C SER A 24 -7.34 7.43 -1.99
N THR A 25 -6.16 7.53 -2.54
CA THR A 25 -5.78 8.61 -3.43
C THR A 25 -5.10 8.04 -4.67
N SER A 26 -5.30 8.69 -5.81
CA SER A 26 -4.71 8.24 -7.06
C SER A 26 -3.20 8.49 -7.10
N PHE A 27 -2.53 7.71 -7.93
CA PHE A 27 -1.11 7.85 -8.22
C PHE A 27 -0.80 7.10 -9.51
N THR A 28 0.40 7.31 -10.04
CA THR A 28 0.82 6.68 -11.28
C THR A 28 2.16 5.99 -11.06
N PHE A 29 2.28 4.75 -11.55
CA PHE A 29 3.58 4.08 -11.58
C PHE A 29 4.41 4.62 -12.74
N LYS A 30 5.66 4.93 -12.44
CA LYS A 30 6.63 5.35 -13.47
C LYS A 30 7.60 4.23 -13.80
N ASP A 31 7.98 3.44 -12.80
CA ASP A 31 8.87 2.31 -12.97
C ASP A 31 8.69 1.35 -11.82
N VAL A 32 8.88 0.06 -12.08
CA VAL A 32 8.79 -0.98 -11.06
C VAL A 32 9.87 -2.00 -11.34
N LYS A 33 10.65 -2.34 -10.31
CA LYS A 33 11.70 -3.35 -10.44
C LYS A 33 11.87 -4.09 -9.13
N ILE A 34 12.58 -5.23 -9.20
CA ILE A 34 12.86 -6.03 -8.03
C ILE A 34 14.37 -6.09 -7.82
N LYS A 35 14.76 -5.98 -6.57
CA LYS A 35 16.15 -6.17 -6.17
C LYS A 35 16.16 -7.06 -4.91
N GLY A 36 16.52 -8.34 -5.10
CA GLY A 36 16.43 -9.32 -4.03
C GLY A 36 14.98 -9.53 -3.61
N ASP A 37 14.70 -9.35 -2.35
CA ASP A 37 13.35 -9.48 -1.79
C ASP A 37 12.62 -8.15 -1.69
N THR A 38 13.12 -7.12 -2.37
CA THR A 38 12.57 -5.78 -2.31
C THR A 38 11.97 -5.39 -3.65
N LEU A 39 10.72 -4.96 -3.63
CA LEU A 39 10.08 -4.33 -4.78
C LEU A 39 10.32 -2.83 -4.69
N ILE A 40 10.87 -2.25 -5.75
CA ILE A 40 11.12 -0.82 -5.81
C ILE A 40 10.18 -0.23 -6.86
N ALA A 41 9.28 0.63 -6.42
CA ALA A 41 8.30 1.25 -7.29
C ALA A 41 8.50 2.76 -7.30
N ASN A 42 8.81 3.31 -8.46
CA ASN A 42 8.85 4.76 -8.62
C ASN A 42 7.44 5.22 -8.97
N VAL A 43 6.89 6.08 -8.14
CA VAL A 43 5.52 6.56 -8.30
C VAL A 43 5.50 8.07 -8.40
N GLN A 44 4.42 8.56 -9.00
CA GLN A 44 4.20 10.00 -9.16
C GLN A 44 2.78 10.32 -8.71
N TYR A 45 2.65 11.34 -7.90
CA TYR A 45 1.34 11.77 -7.41
C TYR A 45 1.35 13.27 -7.15
N SER A 46 0.16 13.81 -7.02
CA SER A 46 -0.04 15.23 -6.73
C SER A 46 -0.17 15.43 -5.23
N GLY A 47 0.50 16.45 -4.70
CA GLY A 47 0.43 16.73 -3.27
C GLY A 47 1.45 17.80 -2.86
N GLY A 48 2.12 17.54 -1.74
CA GLY A 48 3.15 18.43 -1.22
C GLY A 48 2.83 19.01 0.14
N CYS A 49 1.61 18.82 0.58
CA CYS A 49 1.18 19.23 1.91
C CYS A 49 0.68 18.04 2.69
N GLY A 50 -0.11 17.75 3.37
CA GLY A 50 -0.68 16.55 3.95
C GLY A 50 0.30 15.38 4.16
N ASP A 51 -0.20 14.34 4.74
CA ASP A 51 0.56 13.12 4.99
C ASP A 51 0.16 12.06 3.98
N HIS A 52 1.15 11.37 3.43
CA HIS A 52 0.96 10.33 2.45
C HIS A 52 1.61 9.05 2.92
N LYS A 53 0.96 7.91 2.67
CA LYS A 53 1.56 6.62 2.92
C LYS A 53 1.15 5.63 1.86
N PHE A 54 1.99 4.63 1.64
CA PHE A 54 1.74 3.59 0.66
C PHE A 54 1.82 2.22 1.35
N GLU A 55 0.93 1.32 0.95
CA GLU A 55 0.90 -0.04 1.49
C GLU A 55 0.82 -1.03 0.34
N ILE A 56 1.49 -2.17 0.50
CA ILE A 56 1.41 -3.25 -0.47
C ILE A 56 0.55 -4.37 0.11
N LYS A 57 -0.33 -4.93 -0.71
CA LYS A 57 -1.27 -5.97 -0.28
C LYS A 57 -1.46 -7.01 -1.37
N GLN A 58 -1.88 -8.20 -0.96
CA GLN A 58 -2.43 -9.18 -1.89
C GLN A 58 -3.67 -8.61 -2.57
N ASN A 59 -3.79 -8.89 -3.87
CA ASN A 59 -4.96 -8.48 -4.66
C ASN A 59 -5.60 -9.72 -5.28
N GLY A 60 -5.86 -10.72 -4.46
CA GLY A 60 -6.43 -11.98 -4.90
C GLY A 60 -5.62 -13.16 -4.44
N PHE A 61 -6.10 -14.36 -4.78
CA PHE A 61 -5.45 -15.59 -4.38
C PHE A 61 -4.27 -15.93 -5.28
N LEU A 62 -3.31 -16.65 -4.72
CA LEU A 62 -2.19 -17.19 -5.49
C LEU A 62 -2.74 -18.14 -6.55
N MET A 63 -2.33 -17.92 -7.78
CA MET A 63 -2.64 -18.84 -8.90
C MET A 63 -1.57 -19.91 -8.94
N LYS A 64 -2.01 -21.16 -8.80
CA LYS A 64 -1.10 -22.30 -8.76
C LYS A 64 -0.78 -22.76 -10.17
N SER A 65 -0.07 -21.94 -10.91
CA SER A 65 0.45 -22.25 -12.22
C SER A 65 1.96 -22.53 -12.12
N LEU A 66 2.63 -22.72 -13.24
CA LEU A 66 4.07 -22.94 -13.30
C LEU A 66 4.69 -21.89 -14.21
N PRO A 67 5.31 -20.87 -13.65
CA PRO A 67 5.44 -20.54 -12.21
C PRO A 67 4.14 -20.03 -11.62
N PRO A 68 3.99 -20.03 -10.29
CA PRO A 68 2.80 -19.48 -9.66
C PRO A 68 2.75 -17.97 -9.85
N LYS A 69 1.52 -17.42 -9.82
CA LYS A 69 1.30 -15.99 -10.02
C LYS A 69 0.55 -15.44 -8.82
N GLN A 70 1.06 -14.36 -8.26
CA GLN A 70 0.45 -13.71 -7.11
C GLN A 70 0.02 -12.30 -7.47
N PRO A 71 -1.30 -12.04 -7.53
CA PRO A 71 -1.78 -10.67 -7.70
C PRO A 71 -1.48 -9.84 -6.46
N ILE A 72 -0.98 -8.64 -6.66
CA ILE A 72 -0.68 -7.69 -5.60
C ILE A 72 -1.17 -6.30 -6.00
N GLN A 73 -1.28 -5.41 -5.03
CA GLN A 73 -1.60 -4.01 -5.28
C GLN A 73 -0.86 -3.12 -4.29
N ILE A 74 -0.60 -1.91 -4.72
CA ILE A 74 -0.07 -0.87 -3.87
C ILE A 74 -1.15 0.19 -3.72
N ILE A 75 -1.41 0.58 -2.49
CA ILE A 75 -2.47 1.52 -2.14
C ILE A 75 -1.82 2.81 -1.66
N HIS A 76 -2.28 3.92 -2.19
CA HIS A 76 -1.86 5.25 -1.77
C HIS A 76 -2.94 5.84 -0.88
N LEU A 77 -2.56 6.17 0.35
CA LEU A 77 -3.45 6.78 1.33
C LEU A 77 -2.91 8.15 1.70
N SER A 78 -3.80 9.11 1.77
CA SER A 78 -3.40 10.50 2.04
C SER A 78 -4.44 11.18 2.91
N THR A 79 -3.97 12.05 3.80
CA THR A 79 -4.84 13.03 4.42
C THR A 79 -5.24 14.06 3.36
N VAL A 80 -6.16 14.95 3.70
CA VAL A 80 -6.54 16.02 2.77
C VAL A 80 -5.30 16.82 2.39
N ASP A 81 -5.04 16.93 1.11
CA ASP A 81 -3.86 17.62 0.58
C ASP A 81 -4.30 18.48 -0.59
N GLN A 82 -4.32 19.78 -0.36
CA GLN A 82 -4.78 20.75 -1.36
C GLN A 82 -3.64 21.28 -2.23
N CYS A 83 -2.42 20.85 -1.95
CA CYS A 83 -1.27 21.25 -2.76
C CYS A 83 -1.25 20.45 -4.06
N ARG A 84 -0.64 21.02 -5.08
CA ARG A 84 -0.64 20.42 -6.42
C ARG A 84 0.75 20.25 -6.98
N SER A 85 1.73 20.12 -6.11
CA SER A 85 3.07 19.78 -6.56
C SER A 85 3.10 18.38 -7.10
N LEU A 86 3.88 18.17 -8.14
CA LEU A 86 4.08 16.83 -8.70
C LEU A 86 5.23 16.17 -7.96
N ILE A 87 4.93 15.09 -7.27
CA ILE A 87 5.89 14.41 -6.41
C ILE A 87 6.26 13.08 -7.02
N ASN A 88 7.57 12.80 -7.10
CA ASN A 88 8.11 11.50 -7.49
C ASN A 88 8.76 10.88 -6.27
N GLU A 89 8.48 9.62 -6.06
CA GLU A 89 8.98 8.92 -4.87
C GLU A 89 9.32 7.49 -5.21
N ASP A 90 10.42 6.98 -4.66
CA ASP A 90 10.79 5.57 -4.74
C ASP A 90 10.28 4.86 -3.51
N LEU A 91 9.35 3.93 -3.72
CA LEU A 91 8.79 3.10 -2.66
C LEU A 91 9.53 1.78 -2.62
N LYS A 92 9.78 1.28 -1.42
CA LYS A 92 10.46 0.00 -1.24
C LYS A 92 9.61 -0.87 -0.33
N PHE A 93 9.29 -2.07 -0.81
CA PHE A 93 8.46 -3.02 -0.07
C PHE A 93 9.17 -4.36 0.00
N ASP A 94 9.12 -5.00 1.17
CA ASP A 94 9.52 -6.37 1.32
C ASP A 94 8.45 -7.28 0.72
N ILE A 95 8.81 -8.09 -0.27
CA ILE A 95 7.87 -8.95 -0.96
C ILE A 95 8.09 -10.43 -0.65
N SER A 96 8.90 -10.75 0.35
CA SER A 96 9.20 -12.15 0.69
C SER A 96 7.95 -12.93 1.08
N SER A 97 6.94 -12.26 1.64
CA SER A 97 5.69 -12.92 2.00
C SER A 97 4.83 -13.31 0.78
N PHE A 98 5.18 -12.84 -0.40
CA PHE A 98 4.43 -13.16 -1.62
C PHE A 98 5.03 -14.31 -2.42
N ARG A 99 6.02 -15.00 -1.87
CA ARG A 99 6.56 -16.19 -2.52
C ARG A 99 5.51 -17.27 -2.59
N GLY A 100 5.30 -17.81 -3.80
CA GLY A 100 4.33 -18.88 -4.00
C GLY A 100 4.92 -20.27 -3.80
N THR A 101 6.25 -20.36 -3.72
CA THR A 101 6.97 -21.62 -3.52
C THR A 101 8.15 -21.38 -2.60
N PRO A 102 8.73 -22.43 -1.98
CA PRO A 102 9.93 -22.24 -1.16
C PRO A 102 11.14 -21.76 -1.95
N HIS A 103 11.25 -22.19 -3.20
CA HIS A 103 12.38 -21.84 -4.07
C HIS A 103 11.87 -21.58 -5.48
N GLY A 104 12.60 -20.79 -6.23
CA GLY A 104 12.34 -20.62 -7.64
C GLY A 104 11.80 -19.24 -7.99
N ILE A 105 10.65 -19.20 -8.64
CA ILE A 105 10.12 -17.98 -9.22
C ILE A 105 8.65 -17.86 -8.88
N THR A 106 8.23 -16.65 -8.52
CA THR A 106 6.82 -16.26 -8.45
C THR A 106 6.65 -15.05 -9.37
N VAL A 107 5.62 -15.08 -10.19
CA VAL A 107 5.28 -13.93 -11.03
C VAL A 107 4.33 -13.04 -10.24
N LEU A 108 4.69 -11.78 -10.06
CA LEU A 108 3.85 -10.82 -9.36
C LEU A 108 3.04 -10.03 -10.38
N LEU A 109 1.72 -10.01 -10.19
CA LEU A 109 0.80 -9.30 -11.07
C LEU A 109 0.38 -8.02 -10.34
N LEU A 110 1.08 -6.94 -10.59
CA LEU A 110 0.84 -5.67 -9.92
C LEU A 110 -0.31 -4.93 -10.60
N LYS A 111 -1.33 -4.61 -9.82
CA LYS A 111 -2.47 -3.85 -10.31
C LYS A 111 -2.01 -2.49 -10.84
N ASN A 112 -2.52 -2.12 -12.01
CA ASN A 112 -2.20 -0.85 -12.69
C ASN A 112 -0.77 -0.75 -13.20
N TRP A 113 -0.07 -1.87 -13.29
CA TRP A 113 1.22 -1.97 -13.95
C TRP A 113 1.09 -2.90 -15.15
N THR A 114 1.75 -2.57 -16.24
CA THR A 114 1.49 -3.23 -17.53
C THR A 114 2.25 -4.54 -17.75
N SER A 115 3.28 -4.78 -16.95
CA SER A 115 4.15 -5.95 -17.17
C SER A 115 4.12 -6.86 -15.96
N ASP A 116 4.25 -8.18 -16.23
CA ASP A 116 4.46 -9.14 -15.17
C ASP A 116 5.83 -8.90 -14.53
N ILE A 117 5.91 -9.11 -13.23
CA ILE A 117 7.14 -8.90 -12.48
C ILE A 117 7.66 -10.26 -12.05
N ILE A 118 8.88 -10.57 -12.45
CA ILE A 118 9.49 -11.87 -12.16
C ILE A 118 10.29 -11.75 -10.86
N TYR A 119 9.85 -12.49 -9.85
CA TYR A 119 10.49 -12.51 -8.55
C TYR A 119 11.19 -13.87 -8.38
N SER A 120 12.51 -13.85 -8.42
CA SER A 120 13.35 -15.05 -8.24
C SER A 120 13.98 -15.04 -6.86
N TYR A 121 13.98 -16.18 -6.20
CA TYR A 121 14.50 -16.28 -4.85
C TYR A 121 15.12 -17.62 -4.52
#